data_3f1963ba8c790adc99b4e2f9a51f5513
#
_entry.id   3f1963ba8c790adc99b4e2f9a51f5513
#
_cell.length_a   1.000
_cell.length_b   1.000
_cell.length_c   1.000
_cell.angle_alpha   90.00
_cell.angle_beta   90.00
_cell.angle_gamma   90.00
#
_symmetry.space_group_name_H-M   'P 1'
#
loop_
_entity.id
_entity.type
_entity.pdbx_description
1 polymer ?
#
loop_
_entity_poly.entity_id
_entity_poly.type
_entity_poly.pdbx_seq_one_letter_code
_entity_poly.pdbx_strand_id
1 'polypeptide(L)'
;MHQFDTPAPITVVVDIPAGQVRFVATDRADTVVDVRPSNASKGRDVQVAEQTTVEYADGVVRIEAVAKNRVFGASGSIEVTVQLPVDSTVEAKAAAAGLRTDGRLGDITFNGAYGEVIVDEAAGVRLTALAGDISVGRLNGASEITTSKGDIRIGEAVRGHVVVQTQSGDLSVQAAHGVSASLDAGTTYGRIENSLKNTDGTPELTIHATTAHGDISARSL
;
A
#
# COMPACT_ATOMS: atom_id res chain seq x y z
N MET A 1 -15.84 -10.69 -14.16
CA MET A 1 -16.16 -9.27 -13.83
C MET A 1 -17.40 -9.28 -12.96
N HIS A 2 -17.36 -8.65 -11.79
CA HIS A 2 -18.45 -8.52 -10.82
C HIS A 2 -18.72 -7.01 -10.62
N GLN A 3 -19.99 -6.64 -10.47
CA GLN A 3 -20.38 -5.25 -10.25
C GLN A 3 -21.40 -5.19 -9.10
N PHE A 4 -21.20 -4.26 -8.20
CA PHE A 4 -22.01 -4.06 -7.00
C PHE A 4 -22.43 -2.58 -6.91
N ASP A 5 -23.65 -2.33 -6.49
CA ASP A 5 -24.12 -0.96 -6.18
C ASP A 5 -23.53 -0.54 -4.82
N THR A 6 -22.69 0.50 -4.85
CA THR A 6 -21.96 0.99 -3.66
C THR A 6 -21.93 2.53 -3.68
N PRO A 7 -23.04 3.18 -3.32
CA PRO A 7 -23.15 4.65 -3.40
C PRO A 7 -22.35 5.40 -2.34
N ALA A 8 -21.70 4.69 -1.42
CA ALA A 8 -20.84 5.23 -0.37
C ALA A 8 -19.50 4.48 -0.35
N PRO A 9 -18.46 5.03 0.29
CA PRO A 9 -17.21 4.33 0.52
C PRO A 9 -17.41 2.97 1.19
N ILE A 10 -16.66 1.98 0.75
CA ILE A 10 -16.73 0.59 1.21
C ILE A 10 -15.39 0.12 1.79
N THR A 11 -15.40 -1.08 2.35
CA THR A 11 -14.17 -1.81 2.67
C THR A 11 -13.94 -2.90 1.62
N VAL A 12 -12.72 -3.01 1.09
CA VAL A 12 -12.33 -4.12 0.22
C VAL A 12 -11.28 -4.96 0.91
N VAL A 13 -11.57 -6.24 1.09
CA VAL A 13 -10.67 -7.24 1.66
C VAL A 13 -10.18 -8.16 0.55
N VAL A 14 -8.86 -8.23 0.36
CA VAL A 14 -8.22 -9.06 -0.68
C VAL A 14 -7.25 -10.04 -0.02
N ASP A 15 -7.37 -11.31 -0.35
CA ASP A 15 -6.41 -12.36 0.03
C ASP A 15 -6.05 -13.20 -1.20
N ILE A 16 -4.83 -12.99 -1.72
CA ILE A 16 -4.35 -13.67 -2.92
C ILE A 16 -2.95 -14.25 -2.73
N PRO A 17 -2.62 -15.38 -3.37
CA PRO A 17 -1.29 -15.98 -3.22
C PRO A 17 -0.19 -15.21 -3.94
N ALA A 18 -0.45 -14.77 -5.18
CA ALA A 18 0.54 -14.06 -6.00
C ALA A 18 -0.14 -13.27 -7.12
N GLY A 19 0.55 -12.22 -7.61
CA GLY A 19 0.11 -11.46 -8.78
C GLY A 19 0.18 -9.96 -8.60
N GLN A 20 -0.86 -9.27 -9.03
CA GLN A 20 -0.98 -7.82 -8.91
C GLN A 20 -2.39 -7.43 -8.48
N VAL A 21 -2.46 -6.51 -7.53
CA VAL A 21 -3.72 -5.88 -7.14
C VAL A 21 -3.68 -4.41 -7.48
N ARG A 22 -4.68 -3.94 -8.21
CA ARG A 22 -4.85 -2.55 -8.57
C ARG A 22 -6.18 -2.02 -8.09
N PHE A 23 -6.17 -0.93 -7.34
CA PHE A 23 -7.35 -0.18 -6.94
C PHE A 23 -7.41 1.14 -7.72
N VAL A 24 -8.59 1.46 -8.23
CA VAL A 24 -8.84 2.72 -8.94
C VAL A 24 -10.01 3.42 -8.26
N ALA A 25 -9.69 4.39 -7.42
CA ALA A 25 -10.65 5.17 -6.66
C ALA A 25 -11.10 6.40 -7.45
N THR A 26 -12.40 6.50 -7.72
CA THR A 26 -13.00 7.61 -8.47
C THR A 26 -14.32 8.01 -7.86
N ASP A 27 -14.88 9.15 -8.29
CA ASP A 27 -16.23 9.57 -7.90
C ASP A 27 -17.27 8.72 -8.63
N ARG A 28 -17.60 7.58 -8.04
CA ARG A 28 -18.54 6.58 -8.58
C ARG A 28 -19.44 6.03 -7.49
N ALA A 29 -20.58 5.46 -7.89
CA ALA A 29 -21.58 4.89 -6.99
C ALA A 29 -21.69 3.36 -7.12
N ASP A 30 -20.68 2.72 -7.69
CA ASP A 30 -20.60 1.26 -7.86
C ASP A 30 -19.17 0.76 -7.66
N THR A 31 -19.04 -0.53 -7.39
CA THR A 31 -17.74 -1.21 -7.34
C THR A 31 -17.68 -2.28 -8.40
N VAL A 32 -16.62 -2.26 -9.20
CA VAL A 32 -16.37 -3.25 -10.24
C VAL A 32 -15.09 -4.01 -9.94
N VAL A 33 -15.19 -5.33 -9.88
CA VAL A 33 -14.06 -6.25 -9.66
C VAL A 33 -13.82 -7.08 -10.91
N ASP A 34 -12.61 -7.01 -11.42
CA ASP A 34 -12.14 -7.83 -12.53
C ASP A 34 -10.97 -8.70 -12.08
N VAL A 35 -11.10 -10.01 -12.23
CA VAL A 35 -10.08 -10.99 -11.87
C VAL A 35 -9.64 -11.71 -13.13
N ARG A 36 -8.34 -11.69 -13.42
CA ARG A 36 -7.75 -12.33 -14.60
C ARG A 36 -6.53 -13.16 -14.22
N PRO A 37 -6.23 -14.23 -14.98
CA PRO A 37 -4.94 -14.90 -14.84
C PRO A 37 -3.81 -13.95 -15.27
N SER A 38 -2.69 -13.89 -14.53
CA SER A 38 -1.53 -13.09 -14.95
C SER A 38 -0.94 -13.60 -16.28
N ASN A 39 -1.14 -14.88 -16.57
CA ASN A 39 -0.81 -15.47 -17.88
C ASN A 39 -1.86 -16.49 -18.29
N ALA A 40 -2.68 -16.14 -19.28
CA ALA A 40 -3.75 -17.00 -19.80
C ALA A 40 -3.25 -18.32 -20.43
N SER A 41 -1.96 -18.43 -20.77
CA SER A 41 -1.36 -19.68 -21.28
C SER A 41 -0.91 -20.64 -20.18
N LYS A 42 -0.91 -20.18 -18.91
CA LYS A 42 -0.54 -21.01 -17.76
C LYS A 42 -1.80 -21.52 -17.06
N GLY A 43 -2.05 -22.82 -17.18
CA GLY A 43 -3.25 -23.46 -16.59
C GLY A 43 -3.41 -23.22 -15.08
N ARG A 44 -2.32 -23.00 -14.33
CA ARG A 44 -2.37 -22.68 -12.89
C ARG A 44 -2.94 -21.29 -12.64
N ASP A 45 -2.53 -20.30 -13.44
CA ASP A 45 -3.00 -18.92 -13.31
C ASP A 45 -4.50 -18.85 -13.66
N VAL A 46 -4.90 -19.56 -14.73
CA VAL A 46 -6.30 -19.70 -15.14
C VAL A 46 -7.12 -20.35 -14.02
N GLN A 47 -6.62 -21.46 -13.46
CA GLN A 47 -7.33 -22.17 -12.40
C GLN A 47 -7.53 -21.31 -11.14
N VAL A 48 -6.51 -20.52 -10.72
CA VAL A 48 -6.64 -19.65 -9.56
C VAL A 48 -7.62 -18.51 -9.85
N ALA A 49 -7.57 -17.91 -11.04
CA ALA A 49 -8.51 -16.86 -11.44
C ALA A 49 -9.96 -17.37 -11.45
N GLU A 50 -10.22 -18.58 -11.97
CA GLU A 50 -11.57 -19.18 -12.00
C GLU A 50 -12.07 -19.60 -10.61
N GLN A 51 -11.17 -19.92 -9.67
CA GLN A 51 -11.51 -20.33 -8.30
C GLN A 51 -11.55 -19.15 -7.32
N THR A 52 -11.19 -17.95 -7.76
CA THR A 52 -11.28 -16.74 -6.92
C THR A 52 -12.74 -16.37 -6.71
N THR A 53 -13.12 -16.25 -5.45
CA THR A 53 -14.47 -15.81 -5.06
C THR A 53 -14.49 -14.29 -4.90
N VAL A 54 -15.58 -13.67 -5.30
CA VAL A 54 -15.85 -12.24 -5.12
C VAL A 54 -17.26 -12.10 -4.55
N GLU A 55 -17.34 -11.63 -3.32
CA GLU A 55 -18.59 -11.48 -2.58
C GLU A 55 -18.75 -10.06 -2.05
N TYR A 56 -19.99 -9.56 -2.00
CA TYR A 56 -20.32 -8.28 -1.40
C TYR A 56 -21.41 -8.46 -0.36
N ALA A 57 -21.14 -8.05 0.86
CA ALA A 57 -22.10 -8.03 1.94
C ALA A 57 -21.77 -6.88 2.94
N ASP A 58 -22.77 -6.21 3.45
CA ASP A 58 -22.67 -5.23 4.55
C ASP A 58 -21.60 -4.14 4.32
N GLY A 59 -21.47 -3.63 3.10
CA GLY A 59 -20.46 -2.63 2.75
C GLY A 59 -19.03 -3.17 2.58
N VAL A 60 -18.86 -4.50 2.54
CA VAL A 60 -17.55 -5.15 2.38
C VAL A 60 -17.53 -6.00 1.12
N VAL A 61 -16.58 -5.73 0.23
CA VAL A 61 -16.23 -6.60 -0.90
C VAL A 61 -15.08 -7.51 -0.48
N ARG A 62 -15.28 -8.84 -0.55
CA ARG A 62 -14.25 -9.85 -0.27
C ARG A 62 -13.81 -10.51 -1.54
N ILE A 63 -12.48 -10.57 -1.75
CA ILE A 63 -11.85 -11.19 -2.89
C ILE A 63 -10.85 -12.22 -2.34
N GLU A 64 -11.20 -13.50 -2.46
CA GLU A 64 -10.38 -14.57 -1.91
C GLU A 64 -9.99 -15.58 -2.98
N ALA A 65 -8.70 -15.71 -3.21
CA ALA A 65 -8.15 -16.75 -4.06
C ALA A 65 -7.82 -17.99 -3.22
N VAL A 66 -8.61 -19.03 -3.33
CA VAL A 66 -8.42 -20.27 -2.58
C VAL A 66 -7.11 -20.93 -3.00
N ALA A 67 -6.05 -20.73 -2.24
CA ALA A 67 -4.86 -21.56 -2.31
C ALA A 67 -5.23 -22.94 -1.70
N LYS A 68 -5.73 -23.87 -2.52
CA LYS A 68 -5.86 -25.26 -2.08
C LYS A 68 -4.47 -25.70 -1.62
N ASN A 69 -4.37 -26.13 -0.34
CA ASN A 69 -3.18 -26.70 0.28
C ASN A 69 -2.46 -27.64 -0.70
N ARG A 70 -1.53 -27.12 -1.45
CA ARG A 70 -0.61 -27.92 -2.25
C ARG A 70 0.69 -27.98 -1.48
N VAL A 71 0.96 -29.13 -0.92
CA VAL A 71 2.19 -29.44 -0.18
C VAL A 71 3.44 -29.27 -1.05
N PHE A 72 3.29 -29.20 -2.38
CA PHE A 72 4.38 -28.96 -3.34
C PHE A 72 3.87 -28.24 -4.60
N GLY A 73 4.42 -27.07 -4.92
CA GLY A 73 4.27 -26.39 -6.21
C GLY A 73 4.01 -24.88 -6.06
N ALA A 74 4.46 -24.10 -7.07
CA ALA A 74 4.18 -22.66 -7.13
C ALA A 74 2.66 -22.42 -7.22
N SER A 75 2.15 -21.49 -6.44
CA SER A 75 0.78 -20.98 -6.58
C SER A 75 0.62 -20.27 -7.93
N GLY A 76 -0.59 -20.30 -8.51
CA GLY A 76 -0.88 -19.49 -9.69
C GLY A 76 -0.87 -18.00 -9.33
N SER A 77 -0.74 -17.16 -10.35
CA SER A 77 -0.68 -15.71 -10.25
C SER A 77 -1.87 -15.07 -10.94
N ILE A 78 -2.48 -14.07 -10.32
CA ILE A 78 -3.66 -13.37 -10.84
C ILE A 78 -3.49 -11.86 -10.81
N GLU A 79 -4.21 -11.19 -11.69
CA GLU A 79 -4.37 -9.75 -11.71
C GLU A 79 -5.78 -9.41 -11.24
N VAL A 80 -5.87 -8.64 -10.17
CA VAL A 80 -7.13 -8.16 -9.60
C VAL A 80 -7.20 -6.65 -9.80
N THR A 81 -8.21 -6.17 -10.50
CA THR A 81 -8.50 -4.74 -10.62
C THR A 81 -9.82 -4.43 -9.96
N VAL A 82 -9.80 -3.51 -9.02
CA VAL A 82 -10.98 -3.04 -8.30
C VAL A 82 -11.17 -1.56 -8.57
N GLN A 83 -12.29 -1.21 -9.22
CA GLN A 83 -12.73 0.17 -9.35
C GLN A 83 -13.78 0.42 -8.25
N LEU A 84 -13.60 1.49 -7.46
CA LEU A 84 -14.40 1.70 -6.25
C LEU A 84 -14.59 3.20 -5.95
N PRO A 85 -15.55 3.58 -5.10
CA PRO A 85 -15.70 4.97 -4.65
C PRO A 85 -14.46 5.48 -3.92
N VAL A 86 -14.17 6.79 -4.07
CA VAL A 86 -13.13 7.49 -3.27
C VAL A 86 -13.34 7.28 -1.77
N ASP A 87 -12.29 7.43 -0.99
CA ASP A 87 -12.26 7.27 0.47
C ASP A 87 -12.62 5.84 0.98
N SER A 88 -12.69 4.85 0.08
CA SER A 88 -12.87 3.45 0.47
C SER A 88 -11.62 2.90 1.17
N THR A 89 -11.85 1.99 2.12
CA THR A 89 -10.78 1.32 2.90
C THR A 89 -10.31 0.05 2.19
N VAL A 90 -9.02 -0.23 2.28
CA VAL A 90 -8.41 -1.42 1.66
C VAL A 90 -7.66 -2.24 2.69
N GLU A 91 -7.97 -3.52 2.77
CA GLU A 91 -7.22 -4.53 3.52
C GLU A 91 -6.74 -5.61 2.55
N ALA A 92 -5.45 -5.67 2.27
CA ALA A 92 -4.91 -6.63 1.31
C ALA A 92 -3.81 -7.49 1.92
N LYS A 93 -3.87 -8.79 1.63
CA LYS A 93 -2.85 -9.77 1.98
C LYS A 93 -2.41 -10.50 0.72
N ALA A 94 -1.09 -10.61 0.54
CA ALA A 94 -0.53 -11.30 -0.61
C ALA A 94 0.84 -11.88 -0.29
N ALA A 95 1.08 -13.16 -0.62
CA ALA A 95 2.39 -13.74 -0.39
C ALA A 95 3.43 -13.21 -1.38
N ALA A 96 3.06 -12.99 -2.65
CA ALA A 96 3.96 -12.47 -3.68
C ALA A 96 3.16 -11.63 -4.70
N ALA A 97 2.72 -10.44 -4.29
CA ALA A 97 1.98 -9.56 -5.18
C ALA A 97 2.37 -8.09 -4.99
N GLY A 98 2.38 -7.35 -6.10
CA GLY A 98 2.44 -5.90 -6.09
C GLY A 98 1.07 -5.29 -5.76
N LEU A 99 1.09 -4.13 -5.13
CA LEU A 99 -0.08 -3.31 -4.86
C LEU A 99 0.07 -1.96 -5.57
N ARG A 100 -0.94 -1.56 -6.31
CA ARG A 100 -1.01 -0.23 -6.91
C ARG A 100 -2.37 0.40 -6.63
N THR A 101 -2.36 1.66 -6.22
CA THR A 101 -3.58 2.44 -6.10
C THR A 101 -3.49 3.69 -6.98
N ASP A 102 -4.59 4.04 -7.59
CA ASP A 102 -4.76 5.28 -8.35
C ASP A 102 -5.97 6.03 -7.75
N GLY A 103 -5.81 7.31 -7.45
CA GLY A 103 -6.81 8.16 -6.76
C GLY A 103 -6.76 8.08 -5.24
N ARG A 104 -7.70 8.77 -4.57
CA ARG A 104 -7.73 8.92 -3.12
C ARG A 104 -8.49 7.77 -2.46
N LEU A 105 -7.81 7.09 -1.54
CA LEU A 105 -8.36 6.05 -0.68
C LEU A 105 -8.44 6.51 0.79
N GLY A 106 -9.26 5.83 1.57
CA GLY A 106 -9.26 5.89 3.02
C GLY A 106 -8.01 5.23 3.62
N ASP A 107 -8.19 4.41 4.64
CA ASP A 107 -7.07 3.68 5.23
C ASP A 107 -6.69 2.46 4.37
N ILE A 108 -5.39 2.25 4.23
CA ILE A 108 -4.83 1.11 3.49
C ILE A 108 -4.00 0.25 4.44
N THR A 109 -4.39 -1.00 4.59
CA THR A 109 -3.58 -2.03 5.26
C THR A 109 -3.11 -3.06 4.24
N PHE A 110 -1.79 -3.22 4.11
CA PHE A 110 -1.20 -4.22 3.23
C PHE A 110 -0.16 -5.06 3.97
N ASN A 111 -0.29 -6.37 3.84
CA ASN A 111 0.67 -7.33 4.36
C ASN A 111 1.12 -8.24 3.21
N GLY A 112 2.34 -8.06 2.76
CA GLY A 112 2.93 -8.78 1.64
C GLY A 112 4.33 -9.28 1.93
N ALA A 113 4.78 -10.29 1.19
CA ALA A 113 6.17 -10.72 1.29
C ALA A 113 7.04 -10.09 0.19
N TYR A 114 6.61 -10.15 -1.06
CA TYR A 114 7.40 -9.67 -2.20
C TYR A 114 6.51 -8.90 -3.17
N GLY A 115 6.98 -7.74 -3.60
CA GLY A 115 6.31 -6.92 -4.60
C GLY A 115 6.46 -5.44 -4.34
N GLU A 116 6.34 -4.64 -5.38
CA GLU A 116 6.34 -3.20 -5.28
C GLU A 116 4.98 -2.71 -4.79
N VAL A 117 4.99 -1.70 -3.91
CA VAL A 117 3.78 -1.05 -3.40
C VAL A 117 3.78 0.41 -3.84
N ILE A 118 2.78 0.80 -4.62
CA ILE A 118 2.59 2.17 -5.09
C ILE A 118 1.21 2.65 -4.64
N VAL A 119 1.18 3.64 -3.77
CA VAL A 119 -0.03 4.31 -3.29
C VAL A 119 -0.04 5.74 -3.80
N ASP A 120 -1.11 6.15 -4.49
CA ASP A 120 -1.27 7.52 -4.98
C ASP A 120 -1.61 8.47 -3.83
N GLU A 121 -2.80 8.34 -3.24
CA GLU A 121 -3.23 9.15 -2.08
C GLU A 121 -3.99 8.28 -1.07
N ALA A 122 -3.68 8.45 0.23
CA ALA A 122 -4.37 7.75 1.32
C ALA A 122 -4.60 8.64 2.55
N ALA A 123 -5.65 8.34 3.30
CA ALA A 123 -5.90 8.94 4.61
C ALA A 123 -4.87 8.47 5.64
N GLY A 124 -4.60 7.17 5.68
CA GLY A 124 -3.56 6.54 6.47
C GLY A 124 -3.07 5.25 5.83
N VAL A 125 -1.85 4.79 6.18
CA VAL A 125 -1.34 3.53 5.65
C VAL A 125 -0.66 2.68 6.73
N ARG A 126 -0.90 1.37 6.69
CA ARG A 126 -0.13 0.36 7.41
C ARG A 126 0.37 -0.68 6.42
N LEU A 127 1.64 -0.58 6.06
CA LEU A 127 2.23 -1.40 5.03
C LEU A 127 3.38 -2.23 5.61
N THR A 128 3.33 -3.55 5.41
CA THR A 128 4.39 -4.47 5.81
C THR A 128 4.80 -5.33 4.62
N ALA A 129 6.09 -5.32 4.28
CA ALA A 129 6.67 -6.14 3.22
C ALA A 129 7.97 -6.82 3.68
N LEU A 130 8.37 -7.92 3.05
CA LEU A 130 9.71 -8.48 3.22
C LEU A 130 10.69 -7.85 2.23
N ALA A 131 10.28 -7.70 0.97
CA ALA A 131 11.12 -7.08 -0.05
C ALA A 131 10.27 -6.42 -1.14
N GLY A 132 10.69 -5.23 -1.53
CA GLY A 132 10.07 -4.38 -2.54
C GLY A 132 10.10 -2.93 -2.11
N ASP A 133 10.14 -2.04 -3.08
CA ASP A 133 10.07 -0.62 -2.84
C ASP A 133 8.64 -0.20 -2.53
N ILE A 134 8.50 0.77 -1.63
CA ILE A 134 7.21 1.31 -1.22
C ILE A 134 7.20 2.81 -1.53
N SER A 135 6.24 3.23 -2.33
CA SER A 135 6.04 4.63 -2.69
C SER A 135 4.64 5.08 -2.35
N VAL A 136 4.53 6.17 -1.60
CA VAL A 136 3.26 6.83 -1.28
C VAL A 136 3.33 8.25 -1.83
N GLY A 137 2.44 8.61 -2.74
CA GLY A 137 2.38 9.94 -3.34
C GLY A 137 1.98 11.00 -2.31
N ARG A 138 0.76 10.89 -1.76
CA ARG A 138 0.24 11.81 -0.74
C ARG A 138 -0.33 11.05 0.46
N LEU A 139 0.09 11.47 1.65
CA LEU A 139 -0.30 10.90 2.92
C LEU A 139 -0.96 11.96 3.79
N ASN A 140 -2.24 11.79 4.10
CA ASN A 140 -3.04 12.79 4.81
C ASN A 140 -3.12 12.57 6.33
N GLY A 141 -2.57 11.49 6.86
CA GLY A 141 -2.65 11.14 8.29
C GLY A 141 -1.55 10.23 8.79
N ALA A 142 -1.79 9.54 9.89
CA ALA A 142 -0.82 8.66 10.52
C ALA A 142 -0.48 7.43 9.66
N SER A 143 0.77 6.94 9.79
CA SER A 143 1.24 5.83 8.96
C SER A 143 2.33 5.01 9.61
N GLU A 144 2.33 3.74 9.30
CA GLU A 144 3.36 2.78 9.68
C GLU A 144 3.76 1.96 8.46
N ILE A 145 4.99 2.11 8.01
CA ILE A 145 5.51 1.45 6.83
C ILE A 145 6.80 0.71 7.18
N THR A 146 6.80 -0.59 7.00
CA THR A 146 7.94 -1.44 7.34
C THR A 146 8.28 -2.37 6.16
N THR A 147 9.55 -2.40 5.79
CA THR A 147 10.08 -3.43 4.87
C THR A 147 11.41 -3.98 5.41
N SER A 148 11.80 -5.18 5.01
CA SER A 148 13.14 -5.65 5.33
C SER A 148 14.16 -5.22 4.26
N LYS A 149 13.74 -5.15 2.99
CA LYS A 149 14.61 -4.73 1.89
C LYS A 149 13.82 -3.94 0.85
N GLY A 150 14.25 -2.72 0.59
CA GLY A 150 13.66 -1.82 -0.39
C GLY A 150 13.65 -0.38 0.15
N ASP A 151 13.50 0.54 -0.76
CA ASP A 151 13.38 1.96 -0.45
C ASP A 151 11.94 2.31 -0.06
N ILE A 152 11.82 3.29 0.86
CA ILE A 152 10.52 3.85 1.21
C ILE A 152 10.51 5.33 0.85
N ARG A 153 9.54 5.75 0.03
CA ARG A 153 9.38 7.13 -0.41
C ARG A 153 7.98 7.63 -0.11
N ILE A 154 7.89 8.77 0.58
CA ILE A 154 6.64 9.52 0.78
C ILE A 154 6.80 10.87 0.10
N GLY A 155 6.04 11.10 -0.98
CA GLY A 155 6.11 12.30 -1.82
C GLY A 155 5.57 13.55 -1.13
N GLU A 156 4.50 13.40 -0.34
CA GLU A 156 3.91 14.50 0.42
C GLU A 156 3.20 13.97 1.68
N ALA A 157 3.74 14.25 2.85
CA ALA A 157 3.11 13.98 4.15
C ALA A 157 2.51 15.25 4.73
N VAL A 158 1.22 15.22 5.06
CA VAL A 158 0.48 16.42 5.47
C VAL A 158 0.48 16.59 6.98
N ARG A 159 0.23 15.54 7.76
CA ARG A 159 0.12 15.59 9.22
C ARG A 159 0.17 14.21 9.87
N GLY A 160 0.29 14.21 11.19
CA GLY A 160 0.20 12.98 12.00
C GLY A 160 1.56 12.39 12.31
N HIS A 161 1.54 11.13 12.75
CA HIS A 161 2.75 10.39 13.12
C HIS A 161 3.08 9.39 11.99
N VAL A 162 4.24 9.57 11.38
CA VAL A 162 4.73 8.78 10.26
C VAL A 162 5.92 7.95 10.72
N VAL A 163 5.76 6.64 10.76
CA VAL A 163 6.82 5.69 11.08
C VAL A 163 7.24 4.97 9.80
N VAL A 164 8.51 5.05 9.43
CA VAL A 164 9.10 4.37 8.27
C VAL A 164 10.33 3.59 8.69
N GLN A 165 10.35 2.31 8.38
CA GLN A 165 11.43 1.40 8.79
C GLN A 165 11.84 0.46 7.66
N THR A 166 13.14 0.33 7.45
CA THR A 166 13.72 -0.73 6.59
C THR A 166 14.99 -1.30 7.23
N GLN A 167 15.38 -2.50 6.84
CA GLN A 167 16.71 -3.01 7.22
C GLN A 167 17.77 -2.62 6.18
N SER A 168 17.38 -2.57 4.90
CA SER A 168 18.27 -2.21 3.80
C SER A 168 17.52 -1.48 2.71
N GLY A 169 17.78 -0.20 2.57
CA GLY A 169 17.16 0.72 1.62
C GLY A 169 17.20 2.16 2.12
N ASP A 170 16.94 3.07 1.24
CA ASP A 170 16.89 4.50 1.53
C ASP A 170 15.48 4.94 1.94
N LEU A 171 15.40 5.89 2.86
CA LEU A 171 14.15 6.48 3.34
C LEU A 171 14.06 7.94 2.89
N SER A 172 12.97 8.31 2.25
CA SER A 172 12.72 9.68 1.81
C SER A 172 11.32 10.12 2.17
N VAL A 173 11.20 11.18 2.97
CA VAL A 173 9.91 11.77 3.37
C VAL A 173 9.90 13.25 3.08
N GLN A 174 8.86 13.73 2.37
CA GLN A 174 8.66 15.14 2.11
C GLN A 174 7.43 15.62 2.88
N ALA A 175 7.62 16.64 3.72
CA ALA A 175 6.52 17.33 4.40
C ALA A 175 5.83 18.29 3.41
N ALA A 176 4.51 18.36 3.46
CA ALA A 176 3.72 19.26 2.63
C ALA A 176 4.08 20.73 2.87
N HIS A 177 3.77 21.57 1.89
CA HIS A 177 4.01 23.01 2.02
C HIS A 177 3.34 23.60 3.26
N GLY A 178 4.10 24.37 4.05
CA GLY A 178 3.60 25.08 5.22
C GLY A 178 3.42 24.21 6.47
N VAL A 179 3.70 22.93 6.39
CA VAL A 179 3.58 22.00 7.53
C VAL A 179 4.79 22.11 8.44
N SER A 180 4.55 22.33 9.73
CA SER A 180 5.55 22.25 10.78
C SER A 180 5.88 20.79 11.07
N ALA A 181 7.12 20.37 10.86
CA ALA A 181 7.52 18.98 10.93
C ALA A 181 8.76 18.74 11.78
N SER A 182 8.83 17.56 12.41
CA SER A 182 9.99 17.08 13.14
C SER A 182 10.44 15.70 12.65
N LEU A 183 11.75 15.45 12.76
CA LEU A 183 12.36 14.17 12.40
C LEU A 183 13.11 13.59 13.59
N ASP A 184 12.78 12.34 13.91
CA ASP A 184 13.60 11.44 14.71
C ASP A 184 14.11 10.33 13.79
N ALA A 185 15.43 10.28 13.57
CA ALA A 185 16.00 9.39 12.55
C ALA A 185 17.24 8.66 13.05
N GLY A 186 17.37 7.39 12.64
CA GLY A 186 18.52 6.55 12.96
C GLY A 186 18.95 5.67 11.80
N THR A 187 20.25 5.68 11.47
CA THR A 187 20.87 4.72 10.55
C THR A 187 22.16 4.17 11.15
N THR A 188 22.45 2.87 10.87
CA THR A 188 23.72 2.29 11.28
C THR A 188 24.82 2.58 10.25
N TYR A 189 24.48 2.47 8.98
CA TYR A 189 25.38 2.74 7.85
C TYR A 189 24.66 3.58 6.80
N GLY A 190 24.88 4.91 6.83
CA GLY A 190 24.27 5.85 5.91
C GLY A 190 24.35 7.27 6.45
N ARG A 191 23.76 8.20 5.73
CA ARG A 191 23.72 9.63 6.07
C ARG A 191 22.29 10.01 6.42
N ILE A 192 22.15 11.01 7.28
CA ILE A 192 20.87 11.62 7.62
C ILE A 192 20.88 13.05 7.14
N GLU A 193 19.96 13.40 6.24
CA GLU A 193 19.75 14.75 5.74
C GLU A 193 18.40 15.27 6.20
N ASN A 194 18.39 16.32 7.01
CA ASN A 194 17.18 16.94 7.51
C ASN A 194 17.10 18.41 7.04
N SER A 195 16.10 18.72 6.24
CA SER A 195 15.77 20.05 5.76
C SER A 195 14.28 20.37 6.00
N LEU A 196 13.72 19.83 7.07
CA LEU A 196 12.37 20.13 7.51
C LEU A 196 12.29 21.52 8.14
N LYS A 197 11.15 22.16 7.98
CA LYS A 197 10.80 23.42 8.64
C LYS A 197 9.92 23.13 9.85
N ASN A 198 10.29 23.71 10.99
CA ASN A 198 9.47 23.73 12.20
C ASN A 198 9.32 25.21 12.63
N THR A 199 8.22 25.82 12.23
CA THR A 199 7.98 27.26 12.41
C THR A 199 7.30 27.60 13.74
N ASP A 200 6.53 26.67 14.32
CA ASP A 200 5.61 26.98 15.42
C ASP A 200 5.92 26.24 16.74
N GLY A 201 7.03 25.51 16.79
CA GLY A 201 7.49 24.80 18.00
C GLY A 201 6.73 23.49 18.31
N THR A 202 5.48 23.35 17.85
CA THR A 202 4.70 22.10 17.94
C THR A 202 4.53 21.51 16.56
N PRO A 203 5.16 20.37 16.22
CA PRO A 203 5.04 19.80 14.90
C PRO A 203 3.66 19.19 14.67
N GLU A 204 3.06 19.52 13.53
CA GLU A 204 1.84 18.85 13.02
C GLU A 204 2.16 17.47 12.42
N LEU A 205 3.40 17.33 11.93
CA LEU A 205 3.94 16.10 11.37
C LEU A 205 5.16 15.63 12.16
N THR A 206 5.10 14.44 12.72
CA THR A 206 6.24 13.81 13.40
C THR A 206 6.68 12.60 12.59
N ILE A 207 7.93 12.59 12.15
CA ILE A 207 8.52 11.52 11.35
C ILE A 207 9.51 10.73 12.22
N HIS A 208 9.31 9.41 12.29
CA HIS A 208 10.26 8.47 12.86
C HIS A 208 10.78 7.57 11.74
N ALA A 209 12.08 7.67 11.40
CA ALA A 209 12.68 7.00 10.27
C ALA A 209 13.90 6.18 10.70
N THR A 210 13.89 4.86 10.47
CA THR A 210 15.00 4.00 10.83
C THR A 210 15.40 3.05 9.71
N THR A 211 16.71 2.95 9.45
CA THR A 211 17.30 1.94 8.56
C THR A 211 18.58 1.38 9.15
N ALA A 212 18.95 0.15 8.82
CA ALA A 212 20.27 -0.35 9.18
C ALA A 212 21.31 0.02 8.12
N HIS A 213 20.94 -0.06 6.83
CA HIS A 213 21.83 0.24 5.71
C HIS A 213 21.07 1.09 4.68
N GLY A 214 21.41 2.36 4.58
CA GLY A 214 20.79 3.31 3.66
C GLY A 214 20.80 4.73 4.18
N ASP A 215 20.54 5.67 3.32
CA ASP A 215 20.45 7.09 3.63
C ASP A 215 19.00 7.46 4.04
N ILE A 216 18.86 8.44 4.92
CA ILE A 216 17.57 8.99 5.34
C ILE A 216 17.52 10.46 4.93
N SER A 217 16.50 10.84 4.18
CA SER A 217 16.27 12.23 3.80
C SER A 217 14.87 12.70 4.19
N ALA A 218 14.78 13.83 4.87
CA ALA A 218 13.53 14.49 5.18
C ALA A 218 13.61 15.96 4.82
N ARG A 219 12.63 16.46 4.05
CA ARG A 219 12.59 17.86 3.61
C ARG A 219 11.18 18.41 3.56
N SER A 220 11.04 19.73 3.72
CA SER A 220 9.79 20.44 3.42
C SER A 220 9.74 20.82 1.94
N LEU A 221 8.55 20.69 1.34
CA LEU A 221 8.25 21.16 0.00
C LEU A 221 8.14 22.68 -0.08
#